data_28673893c46efff9162bdd6e28fab44a
#
_entry.id   28673893c46efff9162bdd6e28fab44a
#
_cell.length_a   1.000
_cell.length_b   1.000
_cell.length_c   1.000
_cell.angle_alpha   90.00
_cell.angle_beta   90.00
_cell.angle_gamma   90.00
#
_symmetry.space_group_name_H-M   'P 1'
#
loop_
_entity.id
_entity.type
_entity.pdbx_description
1 polymer ?
#
loop_
_entity_poly.entity_id
_entity_poly.type
_entity_poly.pdbx_seq_one_letter_code
_entity_poly.pdbx_strand_id
1 'polypeptide(L)'
;ITNVVVLGTGGSGLGIRTYAQTFKKDNLRVVDLEDPQEIRNVMKWVDEKGWDKTVFVVSSKSWGTTETRNQEAIFREVLAKKIGADNVTQHFVAITDEGKMKPGEEASFRAVFINNHKADAAQGIEIGGRYSSDSFFSMVPAELAGIPHGELLRNAGDEYSRFVAERGEYIGVKIGEALDLFRKE
;
A
#
# COMPACT_ATOMS: atom_id res chain seq x y z
N ILE A 1 4.57 -15.28 9.93
CA ILE A 1 4.05 -13.93 9.78
C ILE A 1 2.55 -14.03 9.58
N THR A 2 1.79 -13.37 10.43
CA THR A 2 0.32 -13.36 10.40
C THR A 2 -0.26 -11.95 10.40
N ASN A 3 0.55 -10.97 10.79
CA ASN A 3 0.12 -9.57 10.92
C ASN A 3 0.91 -8.67 9.98
N VAL A 4 0.27 -7.63 9.48
CA VAL A 4 0.82 -6.69 8.51
C VAL A 4 0.67 -5.27 9.02
N VAL A 5 1.76 -4.51 9.03
CA VAL A 5 1.75 -3.06 9.25
C VAL A 5 2.30 -2.39 8.00
N VAL A 6 1.50 -1.57 7.36
CA VAL A 6 1.92 -0.78 6.20
C VAL A 6 2.35 0.60 6.68
N LEU A 7 3.59 0.96 6.37
CA LEU A 7 4.16 2.29 6.61
C LEU A 7 4.13 3.03 5.27
N GLY A 8 3.17 3.92 5.09
CA GLY A 8 2.97 4.56 3.79
C GLY A 8 2.07 5.77 3.88
N THR A 9 2.64 6.95 3.70
CA THR A 9 1.95 8.22 3.80
C THR A 9 1.22 8.59 2.51
N GLY A 10 0.04 9.14 2.64
CA GLY A 10 -0.77 9.63 1.52
C GLY A 10 -1.25 8.54 0.57
N GLY A 11 -1.07 8.77 -0.74
CA GLY A 11 -1.60 7.87 -1.79
C GLY A 11 -1.08 6.43 -1.71
N SER A 12 0.14 6.22 -1.22
CA SER A 12 0.75 4.88 -1.12
C SER A 12 0.08 3.99 -0.06
N GLY A 13 -0.63 4.56 0.91
CA GLY A 13 -1.37 3.83 1.94
C GLY A 13 -2.87 3.73 1.68
N LEU A 14 -3.42 4.56 0.76
CA LEU A 14 -4.87 4.75 0.63
C LEU A 14 -5.59 3.49 0.11
N GLY A 15 -5.07 2.85 -0.94
CA GLY A 15 -5.69 1.66 -1.53
C GLY A 15 -5.78 0.50 -0.54
N ILE A 16 -4.68 0.20 0.14
CA ILE A 16 -4.67 -0.90 1.12
C ILE A 16 -5.52 -0.58 2.37
N ARG A 17 -5.61 0.70 2.78
CA ARG A 17 -6.52 1.12 3.85
C ARG A 17 -7.98 0.84 3.46
N THR A 18 -8.36 1.18 2.22
CA THR A 18 -9.70 0.89 1.70
C THR A 18 -9.98 -0.61 1.74
N TYR A 19 -9.04 -1.44 1.28
CA TYR A 19 -9.19 -2.90 1.32
C TYR A 19 -9.29 -3.42 2.76
N ALA A 20 -8.45 -2.93 3.68
CA ALA A 20 -8.50 -3.33 5.09
C ALA A 20 -9.89 -3.10 5.71
N GLN A 21 -10.50 -1.95 5.42
CA GLN A 21 -11.83 -1.59 5.89
C GLN A 21 -12.93 -2.42 5.21
N THR A 22 -12.88 -2.55 3.89
CA THR A 22 -13.86 -3.30 3.10
C THR A 22 -13.92 -4.76 3.52
N PHE A 23 -12.75 -5.40 3.67
CA PHE A 23 -12.64 -6.81 4.05
C PHE A 23 -12.55 -7.03 5.57
N LYS A 24 -12.72 -5.97 6.37
CA LYS A 24 -12.72 -6.01 7.86
C LYS A 24 -11.53 -6.79 8.42
N LYS A 25 -10.32 -6.54 7.88
CA LYS A 25 -9.10 -7.24 8.29
C LYS A 25 -8.58 -6.71 9.61
N ASP A 26 -8.60 -7.55 10.64
CA ASP A 26 -8.11 -7.26 11.98
C ASP A 26 -6.59 -7.49 12.12
N ASN A 27 -5.99 -8.19 11.15
CA ASN A 27 -4.56 -8.47 11.07
C ASN A 27 -3.75 -7.48 10.22
N LEU A 28 -4.36 -6.36 9.81
CA LEU A 28 -3.74 -5.33 8.98
C LEU A 28 -3.93 -3.94 9.62
N ARG A 29 -2.83 -3.18 9.69
CA ARG A 29 -2.82 -1.76 10.07
C ARG A 29 -2.07 -0.93 9.04
N VAL A 30 -2.49 0.30 8.85
CA VAL A 30 -1.83 1.27 7.96
C VAL A 30 -1.47 2.50 8.77
N VAL A 31 -0.20 2.86 8.79
CA VAL A 31 0.32 4.09 9.40
C VAL A 31 0.55 5.08 8.27
N ASP A 32 -0.31 6.09 8.15
CA ASP A 32 -0.23 7.09 7.08
C ASP A 32 0.05 8.51 7.60
N LEU A 33 0.15 8.67 8.91
CA LEU A 33 0.48 9.92 9.58
C LEU A 33 1.68 9.75 10.51
N GLU A 34 2.39 10.84 10.78
CA GLU A 34 3.43 10.89 11.83
C GLU A 34 2.86 11.24 13.23
N ASP A 35 1.54 11.13 13.41
CA ASP A 35 0.93 11.36 14.71
C ASP A 35 1.49 10.37 15.74
N PRO A 36 2.16 10.86 16.79
CA PRO A 36 2.71 10.00 17.83
C PRO A 36 1.66 9.11 18.51
N GLN A 37 0.39 9.54 18.53
CA GLN A 37 -0.68 8.72 19.11
C GLN A 37 -1.04 7.55 18.20
N GLU A 38 -1.09 7.75 16.87
CA GLU A 38 -1.32 6.67 15.91
C GLU A 38 -0.20 5.64 15.99
N ILE A 39 1.06 6.09 15.99
CA ILE A 39 2.22 5.20 16.14
C ILE A 39 2.15 4.37 17.43
N ARG A 40 1.83 5.01 18.56
CA ARG A 40 1.65 4.30 19.84
C ARG A 40 0.51 3.29 19.80
N ASN A 41 -0.61 3.62 19.16
CA ASN A 41 -1.76 2.71 19.03
C ASN A 41 -1.39 1.49 18.21
N VAL A 42 -0.65 1.66 17.10
CA VAL A 42 -0.16 0.55 16.28
C VAL A 42 0.87 -0.29 17.04
N MET A 43 1.80 0.33 17.78
CA MET A 43 2.75 -0.40 18.62
C MET A 43 2.03 -1.27 19.67
N LYS A 44 1.03 -0.70 20.35
CA LYS A 44 0.22 -1.45 21.32
C LYS A 44 -0.48 -2.65 20.66
N TRP A 45 -1.05 -2.43 19.47
CA TRP A 45 -1.67 -3.51 18.70
C TRP A 45 -0.64 -4.59 18.31
N VAL A 46 0.60 -4.21 17.93
CA VAL A 46 1.68 -5.17 17.64
C VAL A 46 2.13 -5.89 18.91
N ASP A 47 2.20 -5.22 20.07
CA ASP A 47 2.49 -5.88 21.36
C ASP A 47 1.46 -6.99 21.67
N GLU A 48 0.18 -6.76 21.36
CA GLU A 48 -0.90 -7.74 21.56
C GLU A 48 -0.85 -8.90 20.54
N LYS A 49 -0.45 -8.61 19.28
CA LYS A 49 -0.46 -9.57 18.17
C LYS A 49 0.87 -10.35 18.02
N GLY A 50 1.97 -9.83 18.55
CA GLY A 50 3.31 -10.42 18.51
C GLY A 50 4.21 -9.75 17.46
N TRP A 51 5.34 -9.20 17.92
CA TRP A 51 6.35 -8.57 17.07
C TRP A 51 7.00 -9.57 16.11
N ASP A 52 7.27 -10.78 16.59
CA ASP A 52 7.82 -11.91 15.84
C ASP A 52 6.87 -12.45 14.75
N LYS A 53 5.60 -12.08 14.81
CA LYS A 53 4.56 -12.49 13.85
C LYS A 53 4.16 -11.39 12.90
N THR A 54 4.75 -10.20 13.00
CA THR A 54 4.38 -9.01 12.25
C THR A 54 5.40 -8.69 11.16
N VAL A 55 4.94 -8.38 9.96
CA VAL A 55 5.73 -7.80 8.86
C VAL A 55 5.38 -6.34 8.68
N PHE A 56 6.41 -5.53 8.47
CA PHE A 56 6.31 -4.11 8.18
C PHE A 56 6.57 -3.88 6.68
N VAL A 57 5.59 -3.29 6.00
CA VAL A 57 5.67 -2.99 4.57
C VAL A 57 5.96 -1.50 4.42
N VAL A 58 7.18 -1.15 4.04
CA VAL A 58 7.59 0.24 3.76
C VAL A 58 7.16 0.59 2.34
N SER A 59 6.12 1.40 2.23
CA SER A 59 5.42 1.71 1.00
C SER A 59 5.65 3.17 0.61
N SER A 60 6.59 3.41 -0.32
CA SER A 60 6.94 4.76 -0.76
C SER A 60 7.26 4.82 -2.25
N LYS A 61 6.41 5.47 -3.04
CA LYS A 61 6.60 5.62 -4.47
C LYS A 61 7.96 6.27 -4.80
N SER A 62 8.27 7.40 -4.16
CA SER A 62 9.50 8.17 -4.41
C SER A 62 10.72 7.65 -3.66
N TRP A 63 10.53 6.75 -2.69
CA TRP A 63 11.53 6.30 -1.72
C TRP A 63 12.15 7.41 -0.86
N GLY A 64 11.74 8.67 -1.08
CA GLY A 64 12.24 9.86 -0.39
C GLY A 64 11.24 10.51 0.58
N THR A 65 10.07 9.90 0.82
CA THR A 65 9.06 10.45 1.74
C THR A 65 9.57 10.38 3.17
N THR A 66 9.84 11.54 3.76
CA THR A 66 10.46 11.66 5.09
C THR A 66 9.64 10.95 6.16
N GLU A 67 8.32 11.13 6.13
CA GLU A 67 7.38 10.52 7.06
C GLU A 67 7.48 9.00 7.06
N THR A 68 7.47 8.38 5.89
CA THR A 68 7.57 6.92 5.76
C THR A 68 8.93 6.41 6.25
N ARG A 69 10.01 7.14 5.98
CA ARG A 69 11.36 6.77 6.44
C ARG A 69 11.52 6.92 7.95
N ASN A 70 10.91 7.95 8.55
CA ASN A 70 10.86 8.13 10.00
C ASN A 70 10.07 6.99 10.66
N GLN A 71 8.90 6.65 10.13
CA GLN A 71 8.09 5.52 10.60
C GLN A 71 8.92 4.23 10.55
N GLU A 72 9.59 3.95 9.43
CA GLU A 72 10.46 2.78 9.30
C GLU A 72 11.55 2.75 10.38
N ALA A 73 12.26 3.85 10.57
CA ALA A 73 13.33 3.94 11.57
C ALA A 73 12.82 3.64 12.99
N ILE A 74 11.67 4.21 13.36
CA ILE A 74 11.03 4.00 14.66
C ILE A 74 10.67 2.52 14.85
N PHE A 75 9.99 1.90 13.88
CA PHE A 75 9.57 0.51 14.01
C PHE A 75 10.76 -0.46 13.97
N ARG A 76 11.83 -0.17 13.21
CA ARG A 76 13.07 -0.96 13.22
C ARG A 76 13.75 -0.93 14.59
N GLU A 77 13.86 0.25 15.20
CA GLU A 77 14.47 0.41 16.52
C GLU A 77 13.69 -0.37 17.60
N VAL A 78 12.36 -0.26 17.59
CA VAL A 78 11.51 -0.98 18.56
C VAL A 78 11.59 -2.48 18.32
N LEU A 79 11.49 -2.92 17.06
CA LEU A 79 11.57 -4.34 16.72
C LEU A 79 12.92 -4.95 17.16
N ALA A 80 14.04 -4.25 16.93
CA ALA A 80 15.37 -4.70 17.37
C ALA A 80 15.43 -4.95 18.88
N LYS A 81 14.77 -4.10 19.67
CA LYS A 81 14.67 -4.27 21.13
C LYS A 81 13.79 -5.46 21.54
N LYS A 82 12.79 -5.82 20.71
CA LYS A 82 11.82 -6.88 21.02
C LYS A 82 12.30 -8.27 20.60
N ILE A 83 12.94 -8.41 19.43
CA ILE A 83 13.30 -9.71 18.84
C ILE A 83 14.80 -9.87 18.52
N GLY A 84 15.62 -8.87 18.81
CA GLY A 84 17.05 -8.83 18.49
C GLY A 84 17.35 -8.23 17.11
N ALA A 85 18.48 -7.54 17.01
CA ALA A 85 18.87 -6.78 15.82
C ALA A 85 19.03 -7.64 14.56
N ASP A 86 19.56 -8.86 14.71
CA ASP A 86 19.82 -9.79 13.61
C ASP A 86 18.54 -10.27 12.89
N ASN A 87 17.40 -10.19 13.57
CA ASN A 87 16.12 -10.64 13.04
C ASN A 87 15.34 -9.53 12.30
N VAL A 88 15.71 -8.26 12.47
CA VAL A 88 14.93 -7.11 11.99
C VAL A 88 14.67 -7.15 10.49
N THR A 89 15.70 -7.44 9.69
CA THR A 89 15.59 -7.45 8.21
C THR A 89 14.51 -8.41 7.72
N GLN A 90 14.31 -9.55 8.39
CA GLN A 90 13.30 -10.55 8.00
C GLN A 90 11.86 -10.10 8.17
N HIS A 91 11.65 -9.01 8.89
CA HIS A 91 10.34 -8.44 9.17
C HIS A 91 10.01 -7.19 8.34
N PHE A 92 10.92 -6.76 7.45
CA PHE A 92 10.69 -5.59 6.59
C PHE A 92 10.65 -5.96 5.12
N VAL A 93 9.63 -5.41 4.43
CA VAL A 93 9.44 -5.51 2.99
C VAL A 93 9.34 -4.09 2.43
N ALA A 94 9.97 -3.83 1.30
CA ALA A 94 9.92 -2.53 0.64
C ALA A 94 9.06 -2.58 -0.63
N ILE A 95 8.34 -1.50 -0.89
CA ILE A 95 7.62 -1.26 -2.15
C ILE A 95 7.94 0.14 -2.63
N THR A 96 8.46 0.26 -3.86
CA THR A 96 8.82 1.54 -4.47
C THR A 96 8.73 1.48 -5.99
N ASP A 97 8.93 2.62 -6.65
CA ASP A 97 9.06 2.68 -8.10
C ASP A 97 10.50 2.41 -8.56
N GLU A 98 10.66 2.01 -9.82
CA GLU A 98 11.97 1.71 -10.44
C GLU A 98 12.93 2.91 -10.33
N GLY A 99 14.17 2.64 -9.95
CA GLY A 99 15.26 3.62 -9.87
C GLY A 99 15.18 4.60 -8.69
N LYS A 100 14.28 4.38 -7.73
CA LYS A 100 14.14 5.27 -6.56
C LYS A 100 14.98 4.84 -5.36
N MET A 101 15.16 3.53 -5.17
CA MET A 101 16.00 2.98 -4.10
C MET A 101 17.48 3.08 -4.50
N LYS A 102 18.34 3.45 -3.55
CA LYS A 102 19.79 3.52 -3.79
C LYS A 102 20.37 2.11 -3.81
N PRO A 103 21.42 1.86 -4.63
CA PRO A 103 22.10 0.57 -4.65
C PRO A 103 22.57 0.16 -3.25
N GLY A 104 22.27 -1.07 -2.88
CA GLY A 104 22.63 -1.66 -1.57
C GLY A 104 21.60 -1.47 -0.46
N GLU A 105 20.63 -0.57 -0.59
CA GLU A 105 19.54 -0.43 0.40
C GLU A 105 18.65 -1.68 0.45
N GLU A 106 18.56 -2.43 -0.66
CA GLU A 106 17.74 -3.65 -0.77
C GLU A 106 18.12 -4.70 0.28
N ALA A 107 19.41 -4.74 0.66
CA ALA A 107 19.92 -5.68 1.66
C ALA A 107 19.30 -5.49 3.06
N SER A 108 18.69 -4.33 3.32
CA SER A 108 18.01 -4.03 4.57
C SER A 108 16.59 -4.58 4.65
N PHE A 109 16.12 -5.25 3.59
CA PHE A 109 14.77 -5.78 3.48
C PHE A 109 14.77 -7.27 3.15
N ARG A 110 13.78 -7.98 3.66
CA ARG A 110 13.52 -9.38 3.30
C ARG A 110 13.18 -9.54 1.81
N ALA A 111 12.44 -8.58 1.27
CA ALA A 111 12.03 -8.53 -0.13
C ALA A 111 11.79 -7.07 -0.55
N VAL A 112 12.02 -6.80 -1.82
CA VAL A 112 11.76 -5.49 -2.44
C VAL A 112 10.88 -5.72 -3.66
N PHE A 113 9.76 -5.00 -3.72
CA PHE A 113 8.84 -5.00 -4.86
C PHE A 113 8.97 -3.67 -5.60
N ILE A 114 9.35 -3.74 -6.85
CA ILE A 114 9.57 -2.57 -7.71
C ILE A 114 8.41 -2.46 -8.69
N ASN A 115 7.64 -1.37 -8.59
CA ASN A 115 6.67 -1.04 -9.63
C ASN A 115 7.41 -0.57 -10.87
N ASN A 116 7.14 -1.23 -11.99
CA ASN A 116 7.69 -0.88 -13.29
C ASN A 116 6.57 -0.36 -14.19
N HIS A 117 6.55 0.95 -14.41
CA HIS A 117 5.56 1.64 -15.23
C HIS A 117 6.03 1.81 -16.69
N LYS A 118 6.92 0.95 -17.19
CA LYS A 118 7.52 1.10 -18.55
C LYS A 118 6.48 1.11 -19.68
N ALA A 119 5.36 0.45 -19.51
CA ALA A 119 4.29 0.47 -20.51
C ALA A 119 3.72 1.89 -20.71
N ASP A 120 3.69 2.69 -19.64
CA ASP A 120 3.13 4.04 -19.64
C ASP A 120 4.19 5.13 -19.70
N ALA A 121 5.45 4.81 -19.36
CA ALA A 121 6.58 5.75 -19.40
C ALA A 121 6.87 6.31 -20.81
N ALA A 122 6.58 5.53 -21.87
CA ALA A 122 6.69 5.99 -23.25
C ALA A 122 5.71 7.12 -23.59
N GLN A 123 4.62 7.26 -22.79
CA GLN A 123 3.62 8.31 -22.92
C GLN A 123 3.75 9.39 -21.84
N GLY A 124 4.74 9.28 -20.94
CA GLY A 124 4.96 10.23 -19.84
C GLY A 124 3.88 10.18 -18.75
N ILE A 125 3.12 9.09 -18.68
CA ILE A 125 2.03 8.92 -17.71
C ILE A 125 2.59 8.23 -16.47
N GLU A 126 2.76 8.97 -15.38
CA GLU A 126 3.02 8.42 -14.06
C GLU A 126 1.69 8.18 -13.32
N ILE A 127 1.50 6.97 -12.79
CA ILE A 127 0.33 6.68 -11.95
C ILE A 127 0.50 7.42 -10.62
N GLY A 128 -0.42 8.32 -10.31
CA GLY A 128 -0.47 8.97 -9.00
C GLY A 128 -0.74 7.96 -7.88
N GLY A 129 -0.15 8.16 -6.69
CA GLY A 129 -0.28 7.24 -5.57
C GLY A 129 -1.73 6.86 -5.22
N ARG A 130 -2.68 7.81 -5.32
CA ARG A 130 -4.11 7.57 -5.08
C ARG A 130 -4.79 6.61 -6.09
N TYR A 131 -4.18 6.40 -7.26
CA TYR A 131 -4.66 5.51 -8.32
C TYR A 131 -3.90 4.18 -8.35
N SER A 132 -3.08 3.89 -7.34
CA SER A 132 -2.20 2.73 -7.29
C SER A 132 -2.81 1.52 -6.55
N SER A 133 -4.15 1.46 -6.44
CA SER A 133 -4.83 0.33 -5.79
C SER A 133 -4.50 -1.02 -6.42
N ASP A 134 -4.27 -1.04 -7.74
CA ASP A 134 -4.00 -2.25 -8.50
C ASP A 134 -2.48 -2.47 -8.75
N SER A 135 -1.65 -1.79 -7.99
CA SER A 135 -0.19 -1.93 -8.00
C SER A 135 0.33 -2.66 -6.76
N PHE A 136 1.63 -2.90 -6.71
CA PHE A 136 2.26 -3.52 -5.55
C PHE A 136 2.01 -2.78 -4.23
N PHE A 137 1.74 -1.47 -4.26
CA PHE A 137 1.43 -0.68 -3.06
C PHE A 137 0.23 -1.22 -2.28
N SER A 138 -0.75 -1.77 -2.96
CA SER A 138 -1.91 -2.39 -2.31
C SER A 138 -1.92 -3.91 -2.41
N MET A 139 -1.45 -4.48 -3.53
CA MET A 139 -1.54 -5.93 -3.78
C MET A 139 -0.65 -6.75 -2.85
N VAL A 140 0.59 -6.30 -2.60
CA VAL A 140 1.52 -7.03 -1.71
C VAL A 140 0.99 -7.08 -0.27
N PRO A 141 0.63 -5.97 0.38
CA PRO A 141 0.06 -6.04 1.72
C PRO A 141 -1.31 -6.72 1.75
N ALA A 142 -2.11 -6.66 0.68
CA ALA A 142 -3.37 -7.39 0.57
C ALA A 142 -3.15 -8.90 0.61
N GLU A 143 -2.20 -9.41 -0.17
CA GLU A 143 -1.82 -10.83 -0.17
C GLU A 143 -1.33 -11.26 1.20
N LEU A 144 -0.42 -10.50 1.80
CA LEU A 144 0.13 -10.79 3.14
C LEU A 144 -0.97 -10.81 4.22
N ALA A 145 -2.02 -10.02 4.06
CA ALA A 145 -3.17 -9.98 4.98
C ALA A 145 -4.27 -11.00 4.63
N GLY A 146 -4.10 -11.80 3.57
CA GLY A 146 -5.09 -12.78 3.11
C GLY A 146 -6.34 -12.12 2.54
N ILE A 147 -6.20 -11.02 1.81
CA ILE A 147 -7.25 -10.41 0.99
C ILE A 147 -7.19 -11.06 -0.41
N PRO A 148 -8.31 -11.39 -1.03
CA PRO A 148 -8.34 -12.10 -2.32
C PRO A 148 -7.99 -11.16 -3.49
N HIS A 149 -6.73 -10.64 -3.51
CA HIS A 149 -6.28 -9.63 -4.47
C HIS A 149 -6.36 -10.10 -5.94
N GLY A 150 -6.12 -11.39 -6.21
CA GLY A 150 -6.25 -11.94 -7.56
C GLY A 150 -7.69 -11.89 -8.10
N GLU A 151 -8.69 -12.03 -7.23
CA GLU A 151 -10.09 -11.84 -7.59
C GLU A 151 -10.39 -10.35 -7.82
N LEU A 152 -9.88 -9.46 -6.97
CA LEU A 152 -10.01 -8.02 -7.15
C LEU A 152 -9.46 -7.55 -8.50
N LEU A 153 -8.27 -8.02 -8.89
CA LEU A 153 -7.67 -7.66 -10.19
C LEU A 153 -8.50 -8.19 -11.38
N ARG A 154 -9.02 -9.43 -11.29
CA ARG A 154 -9.90 -9.95 -12.34
C ARG A 154 -11.16 -9.12 -12.47
N ASN A 155 -11.83 -8.84 -11.37
CA ASN A 155 -13.06 -8.05 -11.36
C ASN A 155 -12.83 -6.63 -11.89
N ALA A 156 -11.70 -5.99 -11.55
CA ALA A 156 -11.32 -4.69 -12.09
C ALA A 156 -11.09 -4.76 -13.61
N GLY A 157 -10.43 -5.80 -14.11
CA GLY A 157 -10.23 -6.04 -15.54
C GLY A 157 -11.55 -6.26 -16.29
N ASP A 158 -12.45 -7.04 -15.71
CA ASP A 158 -13.78 -7.31 -16.27
C ASP A 158 -14.62 -6.02 -16.33
N GLU A 159 -14.62 -5.23 -15.26
CA GLU A 159 -15.32 -3.92 -15.24
C GLU A 159 -14.73 -2.92 -16.24
N TYR A 160 -13.40 -2.87 -16.37
CA TYR A 160 -12.77 -2.05 -17.39
C TYR A 160 -13.18 -2.49 -18.81
N SER A 161 -13.21 -3.80 -19.06
CA SER A 161 -13.64 -4.36 -20.36
C SER A 161 -15.09 -4.01 -20.68
N ARG A 162 -15.97 -4.07 -19.67
CA ARG A 162 -17.37 -3.63 -19.80
C ARG A 162 -17.46 -2.12 -20.09
N PHE A 163 -16.71 -1.30 -19.36
CA PHE A 163 -16.66 0.16 -19.60
C PHE A 163 -16.26 0.46 -21.05
N VAL A 164 -15.23 -0.22 -21.57
CA VAL A 164 -14.78 -0.04 -22.96
C VAL A 164 -15.82 -0.48 -23.98
N ALA A 165 -16.52 -1.61 -23.72
CA ALA A 165 -17.54 -2.15 -24.61
C ALA A 165 -18.83 -1.35 -24.61
N GLU A 166 -19.33 -0.99 -23.44
CA GLU A 166 -20.61 -0.30 -23.22
C GLU A 166 -20.52 1.22 -23.45
N ARG A 167 -19.32 1.79 -23.32
CA ARG A 167 -19.06 3.25 -23.50
C ARG A 167 -20.10 4.13 -22.76
N GLY A 168 -20.92 4.88 -23.53
CA GLY A 168 -21.94 5.79 -22.99
C GLY A 168 -23.06 5.10 -22.21
N GLU A 169 -23.27 3.80 -22.39
CA GLU A 169 -24.27 3.04 -21.64
C GLU A 169 -23.76 2.51 -20.29
N TYR A 170 -22.45 2.58 -20.05
CA TYR A 170 -21.87 2.14 -18.78
C TYR A 170 -22.36 3.02 -17.62
N ILE A 171 -22.77 2.38 -16.52
CA ILE A 171 -23.43 3.04 -15.38
C ILE A 171 -22.63 4.23 -14.82
N GLY A 172 -21.30 4.15 -14.80
CA GLY A 172 -20.43 5.22 -14.33
C GLY A 172 -20.50 6.47 -15.20
N VAL A 173 -20.65 6.32 -16.52
CA VAL A 173 -20.83 7.42 -17.46
C VAL A 173 -22.19 8.07 -17.23
N LYS A 174 -23.25 7.28 -17.11
CA LYS A 174 -24.62 7.78 -16.82
C LYS A 174 -24.70 8.54 -15.50
N ILE A 175 -24.02 8.07 -14.46
CA ILE A 175 -23.92 8.80 -13.19
C ILE A 175 -23.19 10.14 -13.39
N GLY A 176 -22.08 10.15 -14.15
CA GLY A 176 -21.35 11.38 -14.46
C GLY A 176 -22.18 12.39 -15.21
N GLU A 177 -22.95 11.97 -16.22
CA GLU A 177 -23.87 12.81 -16.97
C GLU A 177 -24.97 13.38 -16.07
N ALA A 178 -25.56 12.57 -15.19
CA ALA A 178 -26.57 13.04 -14.24
C ALA A 178 -26.01 14.11 -13.30
N LEU A 179 -24.79 13.89 -12.76
CA LEU A 179 -24.12 14.88 -11.89
C LEU A 179 -23.78 16.18 -12.63
N ASP A 180 -23.45 16.14 -13.92
CA ASP A 180 -23.16 17.32 -14.72
C ASP A 180 -24.44 18.15 -14.97
N LEU A 181 -25.60 17.51 -15.08
CA LEU A 181 -26.90 18.21 -15.16
C LEU A 181 -27.17 19.01 -13.88
N PHE A 182 -26.94 18.42 -12.69
CA PHE A 182 -27.13 19.15 -11.41
C PHE A 182 -26.17 20.34 -11.24
N ARG A 183 -25.00 20.27 -11.88
CA ARG A 183 -23.99 21.34 -11.78
C ARG A 183 -24.31 22.56 -12.64
N LYS A 184 -25.17 22.43 -13.66
CA LYS A 184 -25.54 23.48 -14.60
C LYS A 184 -26.78 24.26 -14.17
N GLU A 185 -27.48 23.85 -13.13
CA GLU A 185 -28.55 24.58 -12.45
C GLU A 185 -28.00 25.44 -11.30
#